data_b5d2c1f32f3066a96eb8b0a97093c85d
#
_entry.id   b5d2c1f32f3066a96eb8b0a97093c85d
#
_cell.length_a   1.000
_cell.length_b   1.000
_cell.length_c   1.000
_cell.angle_alpha   90.00
_cell.angle_beta   90.00
_cell.angle_gamma   90.00
#
_symmetry.space_group_name_H-M   'P 1'
#
loop_
_entity.id
_entity.type
_entity.pdbx_description
1 polymer ?
#
loop_
_entity_poly.entity_id
_entity_poly.type
_entity_poly.pdbx_seq_one_letter_code
_entity_poly.pdbx_strand_id
1 'polypeptide(L)'
;MANVTIKFNNKEFILSCEDGQEEHLEELLIQISQKFNNFKNDLGNLGENKLLLITAVKIMDEYYETKKKVEQRKNEFNALSNKFKELKSLIYEYRDQKEDEIKKLNLNHEDLQIEIENNQKKYEQIIDEA
;
A
#
# COMPACT_ATOMS: atom_id res chain seq x y z
N MET A 1 32.05 0.35 19.08
CA MET A 1 32.10 1.38 18.02
C MET A 1 33.23 1.06 17.05
N ALA A 2 32.90 1.07 15.78
CA ALA A 2 33.89 0.85 14.73
C ALA A 2 34.33 2.19 14.13
N ASN A 3 35.58 2.29 13.71
CA ASN A 3 36.09 3.46 12.99
C ASN A 3 36.23 3.13 11.51
N VAL A 4 35.73 4.03 10.68
CA VAL A 4 35.79 3.92 9.21
C VAL A 4 36.62 5.08 8.67
N THR A 5 37.61 4.78 7.85
CA THR A 5 38.38 5.78 7.12
C THR A 5 37.69 6.05 5.79
N ILE A 6 37.28 7.27 5.59
CA ILE A 6 36.57 7.72 4.39
C ILE A 6 37.37 8.76 3.63
N LYS A 7 37.18 8.79 2.32
CA LYS A 7 37.76 9.81 1.47
C LYS A 7 36.65 10.69 0.89
N PHE A 8 36.71 11.97 1.22
CA PHE A 8 35.74 12.96 0.76
C PHE A 8 36.47 14.21 0.28
N ASN A 9 36.15 14.65 -0.92
CA ASN A 9 36.79 15.83 -1.57
C ASN A 9 38.31 15.80 -1.50
N ASN A 10 38.92 14.65 -1.81
CA ASN A 10 40.36 14.38 -1.78
C ASN A 10 41.02 14.48 -0.37
N LYS A 11 40.23 14.48 0.69
CA LYS A 11 40.70 14.44 2.07
C LYS A 11 40.25 13.18 2.75
N GLU A 12 41.06 12.65 3.66
CA GLU A 12 40.70 11.49 4.47
C GLU A 12 40.13 11.92 5.81
N PHE A 13 39.07 11.25 6.22
CA PHE A 13 38.40 11.45 7.50
C PHE A 13 38.20 10.10 8.18
N ILE A 14 38.32 10.08 9.50
CA ILE A 14 37.97 8.94 10.31
C ILE A 14 36.68 9.23 11.02
N LEU A 15 35.65 8.43 10.72
CA LEU A 15 34.35 8.51 11.36
C LEU A 15 34.08 7.28 12.19
N SER A 16 33.39 7.50 13.30
CA SER A 16 32.95 6.40 14.17
C SER A 16 31.47 6.08 13.88
N CYS A 17 31.16 4.81 13.84
CA CYS A 17 29.79 4.32 13.70
C CYS A 17 29.56 3.14 14.65
N GLU A 18 28.34 2.71 14.78
CA GLU A 18 28.00 1.50 15.50
C GLU A 18 28.54 0.27 14.77
N ASP A 19 28.90 -0.78 15.52
CA ASP A 19 29.38 -2.01 14.94
C ASP A 19 28.34 -2.62 13.98
N GLY A 20 28.79 -2.94 12.77
CA GLY A 20 27.94 -3.46 11.70
C GLY A 20 27.27 -2.38 10.81
N GLN A 21 27.51 -1.09 11.07
CA GLN A 21 27.00 0.02 10.28
C GLN A 21 28.02 0.60 9.30
N GLU A 22 29.19 0.00 9.19
CA GLU A 22 30.30 0.50 8.38
C GLU A 22 29.93 0.60 6.90
N GLU A 23 29.37 -0.44 6.34
CA GLU A 23 28.94 -0.52 4.95
C GLU A 23 27.84 0.52 4.64
N HIS A 24 26.88 0.66 5.53
CA HIS A 24 25.81 1.65 5.41
C HIS A 24 26.37 3.08 5.43
N LEU A 25 27.33 3.36 6.30
CA LEU A 25 27.99 4.66 6.35
C LEU A 25 28.72 4.97 5.03
N GLU A 26 29.41 3.99 4.47
CA GLU A 26 30.09 4.14 3.18
C GLU A 26 29.08 4.45 2.05
N GLU A 27 27.95 3.77 1.99
CA GLU A 27 26.90 4.04 1.02
C GLU A 27 26.35 5.46 1.13
N LEU A 28 26.10 5.93 2.36
CA LEU A 28 25.64 7.30 2.60
C LEU A 28 26.66 8.33 2.12
N LEU A 29 27.93 8.07 2.36
CA LEU A 29 29.03 8.95 1.96
C LEU A 29 29.21 9.02 0.45
N ILE A 30 29.00 7.93 -0.26
CA ILE A 30 28.98 7.90 -1.73
C ILE A 30 27.89 8.83 -2.25
N GLN A 31 26.70 8.78 -1.70
CA GLN A 31 25.59 9.65 -2.10
C GLN A 31 25.86 11.14 -1.80
N ILE A 32 26.41 11.43 -0.63
CA ILE A 32 26.81 12.79 -0.26
C ILE A 32 27.89 13.32 -1.20
N SER A 33 28.89 12.49 -1.50
CA SER A 33 29.98 12.86 -2.43
C SER A 33 29.48 13.15 -3.83
N GLN A 34 28.52 12.38 -4.34
CA GLN A 34 27.89 12.61 -5.63
C GLN A 34 27.16 13.95 -5.67
N LYS A 35 26.35 14.25 -4.65
CA LYS A 35 25.66 15.53 -4.54
C LYS A 35 26.62 16.71 -4.44
N PHE A 36 27.64 16.58 -3.62
CA PHE A 36 28.67 17.59 -3.48
C PHE A 36 29.41 17.87 -4.79
N ASN A 37 29.82 16.83 -5.52
CA ASN A 37 30.50 16.95 -6.79
C ASN A 37 29.60 17.56 -7.87
N ASN A 38 28.33 17.25 -7.89
CA ASN A 38 27.36 17.84 -8.80
C ASN A 38 27.26 19.36 -8.57
N PHE A 39 27.14 19.80 -7.34
CA PHE A 39 27.14 21.23 -7.01
C PHE A 39 28.47 21.92 -7.34
N LYS A 40 29.58 21.23 -7.08
CA LYS A 40 30.90 21.74 -7.44
C LYS A 40 31.06 21.97 -8.94
N ASN A 41 30.53 21.05 -9.75
CA ASN A 41 30.54 21.16 -11.21
C ASN A 41 29.59 22.24 -11.72
N ASP A 42 28.40 22.34 -11.15
CA ASP A 42 27.36 23.28 -11.60
C ASP A 42 27.62 24.73 -11.16
N LEU A 43 28.08 24.91 -9.93
CA LEU A 43 28.24 26.22 -9.31
C LEU A 43 29.67 26.77 -9.34
N GLY A 44 30.62 25.91 -9.72
CA GLY A 44 32.03 26.26 -9.71
C GLY A 44 32.65 26.23 -8.32
N ASN A 45 33.80 26.86 -8.19
CA ASN A 45 34.56 26.84 -6.92
C ASN A 45 34.11 27.95 -5.97
N LEU A 46 33.05 27.68 -5.22
CA LEU A 46 32.50 28.60 -4.20
C LEU A 46 33.17 28.48 -2.82
N GLY A 47 34.15 27.60 -2.71
CA GLY A 47 34.72 27.23 -1.42
C GLY A 47 34.03 26.00 -0.82
N GLU A 48 34.81 25.16 -0.13
CA GLU A 48 34.37 23.89 0.40
C GLU A 48 33.24 24.02 1.41
N ASN A 49 33.35 24.95 2.35
CA ASN A 49 32.34 25.15 3.39
C ASN A 49 30.98 25.56 2.81
N LYS A 50 30.99 26.43 1.81
CA LYS A 50 29.76 26.89 1.13
C LYS A 50 29.11 25.79 0.32
N LEU A 51 29.91 24.98 -0.37
CA LEU A 51 29.41 23.80 -1.10
C LEU A 51 28.85 22.72 -0.17
N LEU A 52 29.50 22.51 0.96
CA LEU A 52 28.99 21.59 2.01
C LEU A 52 27.66 22.06 2.57
N LEU A 53 27.53 23.36 2.84
CA LEU A 53 26.27 23.92 3.34
C LEU A 53 25.14 23.77 2.32
N ILE A 54 25.40 24.07 1.06
CA ILE A 54 24.44 23.89 -0.03
C ILE A 54 24.03 22.42 -0.15
N THR A 55 24.98 21.52 -0.09
CA THR A 55 24.73 20.08 -0.12
C THR A 55 23.86 19.63 1.05
N ALA A 56 24.16 20.09 2.25
CA ALA A 56 23.38 19.80 3.45
C ALA A 56 21.94 20.32 3.32
N VAL A 57 21.75 21.54 2.84
CA VAL A 57 20.43 22.14 2.60
C VAL A 57 19.64 21.29 1.59
N LYS A 58 20.26 20.88 0.51
CA LYS A 58 19.61 20.04 -0.50
C LYS A 58 19.18 18.68 0.06
N ILE A 59 20.01 18.05 0.86
CA ILE A 59 19.68 16.79 1.53
C ILE A 59 18.48 16.98 2.45
N MET A 60 18.45 18.04 3.23
CA MET A 60 17.31 18.33 4.12
C MET A 60 16.02 18.61 3.35
N ASP A 61 16.13 19.33 2.24
CA ASP A 61 14.98 19.59 1.37
C ASP A 61 14.38 18.29 0.82
N GLU A 62 15.21 17.41 0.30
CA GLU A 62 14.80 16.08 -0.17
C GLU A 62 14.20 15.22 0.96
N TYR A 63 14.75 15.31 2.15
CA TYR A 63 14.19 14.64 3.33
C TYR A 63 12.77 15.11 3.64
N TYR A 64 12.55 16.43 3.68
CA TYR A 64 11.23 16.99 3.95
C TYR A 64 10.21 16.65 2.85
N GLU A 65 10.61 16.70 1.61
CA GLU A 65 9.75 16.28 0.49
C GLU A 65 9.38 14.79 0.61
N THR A 66 10.34 13.96 0.92
CA THR A 66 10.10 12.51 1.12
C THR A 66 9.17 12.26 2.30
N LYS A 67 9.36 12.99 3.40
CA LYS A 67 8.49 12.92 4.57
C LYS A 67 7.04 13.28 4.24
N LYS A 68 6.83 14.33 3.46
CA LYS A 68 5.50 14.70 2.96
C LYS A 68 4.86 13.60 2.11
N LYS A 69 5.63 13.03 1.20
CA LYS A 69 5.16 11.94 0.33
C LYS A 69 4.79 10.69 1.14
N VAL A 70 5.57 10.36 2.15
CA VAL A 70 5.28 9.24 3.06
C VAL A 70 3.97 9.49 3.81
N GLU A 71 3.76 10.70 4.32
CA GLU A 71 2.52 11.06 5.02
C GLU A 71 1.30 11.00 4.10
N GLN A 72 1.41 11.51 2.88
CA GLN A 72 0.36 11.42 1.87
C GLN A 72 0.01 9.97 1.54
N ARG A 73 1.02 9.14 1.29
CA ARG A 73 0.80 7.71 0.98
C ARG A 73 0.19 6.96 2.16
N LYS A 74 0.57 7.31 3.37
CA LYS A 74 -0.04 6.75 4.58
C LYS A 74 -1.53 7.07 4.66
N ASN A 75 -1.89 8.33 4.38
CA ASN A 75 -3.28 8.77 4.35
C ASN A 75 -4.07 8.08 3.22
N GLU A 76 -3.49 7.98 2.03
CA GLU A 76 -4.07 7.26 0.90
C GLU A 76 -4.27 5.77 1.21
N PHE A 77 -3.29 5.14 1.84
CA PHE A 77 -3.37 3.76 2.27
C PHE A 77 -4.49 3.54 3.28
N ASN A 78 -4.61 4.42 4.27
CA ASN A 78 -5.69 4.35 5.27
C ASN A 78 -7.06 4.53 4.63
N ALA A 79 -7.19 5.48 3.70
CA ALA A 79 -8.44 5.70 2.95
C ALA A 79 -8.79 4.48 2.10
N LEU A 80 -7.83 3.90 1.40
CA LEU A 80 -8.02 2.69 0.60
C LEU A 80 -8.39 1.48 1.47
N SER A 81 -7.74 1.33 2.61
CA SER A 81 -8.04 0.28 3.58
C SER A 81 -9.48 0.37 4.10
N ASN A 82 -9.95 1.59 4.40
CA ASN A 82 -11.33 1.83 4.82
C ASN A 82 -12.34 1.50 3.70
N LYS A 83 -12.05 1.92 2.46
CA LYS A 83 -12.88 1.57 1.29
C LYS A 83 -12.94 0.05 1.07
N PHE A 84 -11.83 -0.63 1.26
CA PHE A 84 -11.78 -2.09 1.16
C PHE A 84 -12.66 -2.76 2.22
N LYS A 85 -12.63 -2.28 3.45
CA LYS A 85 -13.51 -2.78 4.54
C LYS A 85 -14.98 -2.54 4.23
N GLU A 86 -15.34 -1.35 3.74
CA GLU A 86 -16.70 -1.02 3.33
C GLU A 86 -17.18 -1.92 2.19
N LEU A 87 -16.35 -2.10 1.16
CA LEU A 87 -16.66 -2.98 0.04
C LEU A 87 -16.85 -4.43 0.50
N LYS A 88 -16.00 -4.90 1.38
CA LYS A 88 -16.10 -6.24 1.99
C LYS A 88 -17.43 -6.42 2.72
N SER A 89 -17.84 -5.43 3.53
CA SER A 89 -19.13 -5.44 4.21
C SER A 89 -20.29 -5.48 3.24
N LEU A 90 -20.24 -4.66 2.17
CA LEU A 90 -21.29 -4.65 1.13
C LEU A 90 -21.39 -5.99 0.39
N ILE A 91 -20.26 -6.64 0.11
CA ILE A 91 -20.24 -7.97 -0.50
C ILE A 91 -20.90 -9.01 0.40
N TYR A 92 -20.62 -8.99 1.70
CA TYR A 92 -21.25 -9.91 2.66
C TYR A 92 -22.75 -9.66 2.77
N GLU A 93 -23.20 -8.41 2.87
CA GLU A 93 -24.62 -8.06 2.88
C GLU A 93 -25.34 -8.53 1.61
N TYR A 94 -24.74 -8.28 0.46
CA TYR A 94 -25.28 -8.72 -0.83
C TYR A 94 -25.40 -10.24 -0.91
N ARG A 95 -24.38 -10.95 -0.45
CA ARG A 95 -24.38 -12.41 -0.39
C ARG A 95 -25.49 -12.94 0.51
N ASP A 96 -25.66 -12.36 1.71
CA ASP A 96 -26.70 -12.75 2.64
C ASP A 96 -28.10 -12.51 2.06
N GLN A 97 -28.31 -11.35 1.42
CA GLN A 97 -29.58 -11.04 0.74
C GLN A 97 -29.88 -12.04 -0.37
N LYS A 98 -28.90 -12.42 -1.17
CA LYS A 98 -29.05 -13.39 -2.24
C LYS A 98 -29.32 -14.81 -1.71
N GLU A 99 -28.68 -15.20 -0.65
CA GLU A 99 -28.98 -16.48 0.01
C GLU A 99 -30.41 -16.53 0.53
N ASP A 100 -30.92 -15.45 1.14
CA ASP A 100 -32.30 -15.34 1.57
C ASP A 100 -33.29 -15.39 0.42
N GLU A 101 -33.02 -14.68 -0.68
CA GLU A 101 -33.83 -14.74 -1.91
C GLU A 101 -33.90 -16.16 -2.49
N ILE A 102 -32.77 -16.87 -2.52
CA ILE A 102 -32.69 -18.26 -2.99
C ILE A 102 -33.54 -19.16 -2.10
N LYS A 103 -33.47 -19.01 -0.78
CA LYS A 103 -34.30 -19.79 0.15
C LYS A 103 -35.78 -19.56 -0.08
N LYS A 104 -36.22 -18.29 -0.26
CA LYS A 104 -37.61 -17.95 -0.56
C LYS A 104 -38.08 -18.54 -1.88
N LEU A 105 -37.25 -18.48 -2.93
CA LEU A 105 -37.54 -19.06 -4.22
C LEU A 105 -37.67 -20.59 -4.15
N ASN A 106 -36.83 -21.25 -3.40
CA ASN A 106 -36.91 -22.70 -3.18
C ASN A 106 -38.18 -23.11 -2.45
N LEU A 107 -38.57 -22.36 -1.41
CA LEU A 107 -39.83 -22.59 -0.70
C LEU A 107 -41.05 -22.41 -1.62
N ASN A 108 -41.08 -21.34 -2.39
CA ASN A 108 -42.12 -21.11 -3.37
C ASN A 108 -42.19 -22.21 -4.43
N HIS A 109 -41.04 -22.68 -4.89
CA HIS A 109 -40.95 -23.78 -5.84
C HIS A 109 -41.51 -25.09 -5.29
N GLU A 110 -41.19 -25.44 -4.04
CA GLU A 110 -41.73 -26.58 -3.34
C GLU A 110 -43.26 -26.49 -3.17
N ASP A 111 -43.78 -25.33 -2.75
CA ASP A 111 -45.19 -25.06 -2.60
C ASP A 111 -45.95 -25.21 -3.95
N LEU A 112 -45.37 -24.70 -5.03
CA LEU A 112 -45.92 -24.87 -6.38
C LEU A 112 -45.91 -26.31 -6.86
N GLN A 113 -44.89 -27.08 -6.55
CA GLN A 113 -44.85 -28.52 -6.86
C GLN A 113 -45.96 -29.28 -6.14
N ILE A 114 -46.17 -29.00 -4.87
CA ILE A 114 -47.25 -29.61 -4.07
C ILE A 114 -48.61 -29.26 -4.67
N GLU A 115 -48.81 -27.99 -5.05
CA GLU A 115 -50.06 -27.54 -5.68
C GLU A 115 -50.32 -28.25 -7.02
N ILE A 116 -49.29 -28.40 -7.83
CA ILE A 116 -49.38 -29.13 -9.10
C ILE A 116 -49.73 -30.59 -8.87
N GLU A 117 -49.11 -31.26 -7.94
CA GLU A 117 -49.39 -32.66 -7.60
C GLU A 117 -50.84 -32.81 -7.10
N ASN A 118 -51.33 -31.90 -6.26
CA ASN A 118 -52.69 -31.91 -5.75
C ASN A 118 -53.71 -31.69 -6.89
N ASN A 119 -53.41 -30.76 -7.80
CA ASN A 119 -54.24 -30.55 -8.98
C ASN A 119 -54.27 -31.75 -9.92
N GLN A 120 -53.15 -32.39 -10.13
CA GLN A 120 -53.10 -33.64 -10.94
C GLN A 120 -53.98 -34.75 -10.33
N LYS A 121 -53.91 -34.95 -9.02
CA LYS A 121 -54.76 -35.88 -8.33
C LYS A 121 -56.25 -35.57 -8.47
N LYS A 122 -56.63 -34.31 -8.38
CA LYS A 122 -58.01 -33.86 -8.61
C LYS A 122 -58.48 -34.16 -10.02
N TYR A 123 -57.65 -33.91 -11.03
CA TYR A 123 -57.99 -34.22 -12.45
C TYR A 123 -58.10 -35.71 -12.70
N GLU A 124 -57.23 -36.51 -12.13
CA GLU A 124 -57.29 -37.98 -12.20
C GLU A 124 -58.59 -38.51 -11.59
N GLN A 125 -58.98 -37.99 -10.43
CA GLN A 125 -60.28 -38.37 -9.82
C GLN A 125 -61.47 -37.97 -10.68
N ILE A 126 -61.48 -36.82 -11.29
CA ILE A 126 -62.55 -36.35 -12.20
C ILE A 126 -62.64 -37.28 -13.42
N ILE A 127 -61.50 -37.71 -13.96
CA ILE A 127 -61.44 -38.62 -15.10
C ILE A 127 -61.96 -40.01 -14.72
N ASP A 128 -61.61 -40.51 -13.54
CA ASP A 128 -62.03 -41.81 -13.04
C ASP A 128 -63.53 -41.87 -12.71
N GLU A 129 -64.12 -40.75 -12.28
CA GLU A 129 -65.55 -40.63 -12.00
C GLU A 129 -66.41 -40.42 -13.26
N ALA A 130 -65.77 -40.09 -14.35
CA ALA A 130 -66.44 -39.95 -15.63
C ALA A 130 -66.51 -41.32 -16.35
#